data_22384c1b70654d0930981073fb62ea26
#
_entry.id   22384c1b70654d0930981073fb62ea26
#
_cell.length_a   1.000
_cell.length_b   1.000
_cell.length_c   1.000
_cell.angle_alpha   90.00
_cell.angle_beta   90.00
_cell.angle_gamma   90.00
#
_symmetry.space_group_name_H-M   'P 1'
#
loop_
_entity.id
_entity.type
_entity.pdbx_description
1 polymer ?
#
loop_
_entity_poly.entity_id
_entity_poly.type
_entity_poly.pdbx_seq_one_letter_code
_entity_poly.pdbx_strand_id
1 'polypeptide(L)'
;MQRYKDLPVVLLITTNFGFDGYGYSLARYFSKFTNTFVYSTKHYFDFSHYAHMIPSVVSTNNDIFVKFLGKMSYIFNSPHKVRFTLLRPEDVDLLVVVDPVICRIDIKPFSKATKVYWAQDTHAKKHRNIHFYSTHLEDYDLIYVAHSKDLDKYREVVKREVMHLPYAFDPEVYRPLNSIEKEYDISFVGTITPQRLQFLRDLAKKPNIRSFIGNAYLKDVNTIYNKSKIVINISQSNELNWRVFEVLGSGSFLLSNATEEISEVFKPSYHLDTFENENELVYKIFFYLQNENIRNQIAVNGNEEALRKHTLENRAVRILKDAHLIQ
;
A
#
# COMPACT_ATOMS: atom_id res chain seq x y z
N MET A 1 -22.34 23.39 -4.71
CA MET A 1 -22.87 22.25 -3.92
C MET A 1 -23.68 21.25 -4.76
N GLN A 2 -24.06 21.57 -5.98
CA GLN A 2 -24.88 20.70 -6.85
C GLN A 2 -24.09 19.59 -7.58
N ARG A 3 -22.78 19.76 -7.77
CA ARG A 3 -21.91 18.80 -8.52
C ARG A 3 -21.66 17.44 -7.85
N TYR A 4 -21.99 17.26 -6.58
CA TYR A 4 -21.70 16.03 -5.83
C TYR A 4 -22.90 15.09 -5.66
N LYS A 5 -24.10 15.46 -6.11
CA LYS A 5 -25.31 14.63 -5.90
C LYS A 5 -25.38 13.41 -6.82
N ASP A 6 -24.68 13.43 -7.94
CA ASP A 6 -24.79 12.40 -8.99
C ASP A 6 -23.57 11.44 -9.05
N LEU A 7 -22.59 11.62 -8.16
CA LEU A 7 -21.42 10.74 -8.14
C LEU A 7 -21.65 9.54 -7.21
N PRO A 8 -21.15 8.35 -7.58
CA PRO A 8 -21.23 7.16 -6.74
C PRO A 8 -20.63 7.41 -5.35
N VAL A 9 -21.21 6.79 -4.35
CA VAL A 9 -20.76 6.86 -2.96
C VAL A 9 -19.89 5.65 -2.64
N VAL A 10 -18.63 5.91 -2.30
CA VAL A 10 -17.64 4.87 -1.93
C VAL A 10 -17.33 4.94 -0.44
N LEU A 11 -17.44 3.83 0.25
CA LEU A 11 -16.90 3.64 1.60
C LEU A 11 -15.65 2.79 1.55
N LEU A 12 -14.50 3.39 1.89
CA LEU A 12 -13.22 2.72 2.03
C LEU A 12 -12.94 2.38 3.49
N ILE A 13 -12.75 1.11 3.80
CA ILE A 13 -12.38 0.62 5.14
C ILE A 13 -10.93 0.15 5.12
N THR A 14 -10.10 0.70 6.00
CA THR A 14 -8.66 0.40 6.08
C THR A 14 -8.13 0.57 7.49
N THR A 15 -6.97 -0.01 7.81
CA THR A 15 -6.26 0.23 9.08
C THR A 15 -5.27 1.38 9.02
N ASN A 16 -4.75 1.70 7.85
CA ASN A 16 -3.71 2.71 7.65
C ASN A 16 -4.32 4.03 7.19
N PHE A 17 -5.03 4.69 8.11
CA PHE A 17 -5.53 6.03 7.91
C PHE A 17 -4.78 7.00 8.81
N GLY A 18 -3.55 7.33 8.43
CA GLY A 18 -2.87 8.55 8.88
C GLY A 18 -2.91 9.56 7.74
N PHE A 19 -2.70 10.85 8.01
CA PHE A 19 -2.73 11.92 7.00
C PHE A 19 -1.77 11.66 5.83
N ASP A 20 -0.82 10.79 6.03
CA ASP A 20 0.20 10.39 5.09
C ASP A 20 0.13 8.87 4.82
N GLY A 21 -0.90 8.17 5.27
CA GLY A 21 -1.01 6.72 5.12
C GLY A 21 -1.61 6.30 3.78
N TYR A 22 -1.37 5.05 3.43
CA TYR A 22 -1.86 4.43 2.19
C TYR A 22 -3.37 4.56 1.99
N GLY A 23 -4.15 4.33 3.05
CA GLY A 23 -5.61 4.44 2.99
C GLY A 23 -6.08 5.85 2.65
N TYR A 24 -5.42 6.88 3.16
CA TYR A 24 -5.72 8.27 2.81
C TYR A 24 -5.36 8.56 1.35
N SER A 25 -4.17 8.15 0.93
CA SER A 25 -3.74 8.31 -0.46
C SER A 25 -4.69 7.61 -1.42
N LEU A 26 -5.08 6.37 -1.12
CA LEU A 26 -6.05 5.63 -1.95
C LEU A 26 -7.41 6.33 -2.01
N ALA A 27 -7.94 6.81 -0.86
CA ALA A 27 -9.20 7.54 -0.80
C ALA A 27 -9.17 8.82 -1.63
N ARG A 28 -8.04 9.52 -1.67
CA ARG A 28 -7.85 10.72 -2.50
C ARG A 28 -8.01 10.41 -3.99
N TYR A 29 -7.51 9.26 -4.45
CA TYR A 29 -7.68 8.85 -5.85
C TYR A 29 -9.11 8.41 -6.15
N PHE A 30 -9.77 7.69 -5.26
CA PHE A 30 -11.20 7.43 -5.39
C PHE A 30 -12.01 8.72 -5.48
N SER A 31 -11.69 9.73 -4.66
CA SER A 31 -12.43 11.01 -4.62
C SER A 31 -12.34 11.86 -5.89
N LYS A 32 -11.46 11.50 -6.83
CA LYS A 32 -11.44 12.12 -8.17
C LYS A 32 -12.70 11.75 -9.00
N PHE A 33 -13.30 10.60 -8.71
CA PHE A 33 -14.40 10.02 -9.49
C PHE A 33 -15.68 9.83 -8.67
N THR A 34 -15.61 9.88 -7.35
CA THR A 34 -16.69 9.45 -6.45
C THR A 34 -16.80 10.35 -5.20
N ASN A 35 -17.91 10.22 -4.49
CA ASN A 35 -18.04 10.73 -3.13
C ASN A 35 -17.43 9.70 -2.16
N THR A 36 -16.18 9.89 -1.78
CA THR A 36 -15.43 8.90 -1.00
C THR A 36 -15.47 9.21 0.48
N PHE A 37 -15.84 8.22 1.27
CA PHE A 37 -15.79 8.21 2.73
C PHE A 37 -14.77 7.17 3.20
N VAL A 38 -14.07 7.46 4.29
CA VAL A 38 -13.07 6.56 4.83
C VAL A 38 -13.40 6.21 6.26
N TYR A 39 -13.31 4.92 6.57
CA TYR A 39 -13.37 4.41 7.91
C TYR A 39 -12.03 3.73 8.25
N SER A 40 -11.36 4.22 9.30
CA SER A 40 -10.12 3.60 9.80
C SER A 40 -10.41 2.68 10.97
N THR A 41 -9.95 1.44 10.89
CA THR A 41 -10.06 0.48 11.98
C THR A 41 -8.95 0.64 13.02
N LYS A 42 -7.95 1.52 12.75
CA LYS A 42 -6.88 1.87 13.69
C LYS A 42 -7.03 3.34 14.09
N HIS A 43 -7.46 3.57 15.31
CA HIS A 43 -7.51 4.92 15.87
C HIS A 43 -6.17 5.32 16.48
N TYR A 44 -5.86 6.61 16.46
CA TYR A 44 -4.64 7.20 17.05
C TYR A 44 -4.54 6.97 18.58
N PHE A 45 -5.65 6.76 19.22
CA PHE A 45 -5.71 6.27 20.60
C PHE A 45 -5.98 4.78 20.54
N ASP A 46 -5.18 3.99 21.23
CA ASP A 46 -5.31 2.53 21.31
C ASP A 46 -6.62 2.12 22.00
N PHE A 47 -7.73 2.38 21.34
CA PHE A 47 -9.04 1.86 21.71
C PHE A 47 -9.23 0.46 21.14
N SER A 48 -8.17 -0.34 21.07
CA SER A 48 -8.24 -1.71 20.55
C SER A 48 -9.34 -2.55 21.22
N HIS A 49 -9.68 -2.22 22.48
CA HIS A 49 -10.81 -2.84 23.19
C HIS A 49 -12.18 -2.48 22.64
N TYR A 50 -12.30 -1.39 21.87
CA TYR A 50 -13.58 -0.88 21.32
C TYR A 50 -13.65 -0.97 19.80
N ALA A 51 -12.62 -1.45 19.15
CA ALA A 51 -12.57 -1.55 17.68
C ALA A 51 -13.71 -2.42 17.11
N HIS A 52 -14.20 -3.40 17.89
CA HIS A 52 -15.34 -4.23 17.53
C HIS A 52 -16.70 -3.50 17.65
N MET A 53 -16.77 -2.38 18.37
CA MET A 53 -18.01 -1.61 18.54
C MET A 53 -18.22 -0.60 17.41
N ILE A 54 -17.16 -0.20 16.71
CA ILE A 54 -17.20 0.87 15.71
C ILE A 54 -17.88 0.44 14.40
N PRO A 55 -17.73 -0.79 13.90
CA PRO A 55 -18.54 -1.29 12.78
C PRO A 55 -20.04 -1.23 13.07
N SER A 56 -20.44 -1.43 14.32
CA SER A 56 -21.82 -1.28 14.75
C SER A 56 -22.32 0.17 14.67
N VAL A 57 -21.43 1.14 14.77
CA VAL A 57 -21.77 2.57 14.65
C VAL A 57 -22.01 2.98 13.20
N VAL A 58 -21.29 2.40 12.25
CA VAL A 58 -21.55 2.60 10.81
C VAL A 58 -22.86 1.92 10.40
N SER A 59 -23.24 0.84 11.07
CA SER A 59 -24.44 0.06 10.78
C SER A 59 -25.67 0.40 11.65
N THR A 60 -25.51 1.21 12.71
CA THR A 60 -26.61 1.55 13.62
C THR A 60 -27.06 3.01 13.44
N ASN A 61 -28.36 3.22 13.50
CA ASN A 61 -28.99 4.55 13.55
C ASN A 61 -28.71 5.31 14.88
N ASN A 62 -27.59 5.03 15.56
CA ASN A 62 -27.27 5.68 16.83
C ASN A 62 -26.59 7.03 16.61
N ASP A 63 -27.40 8.03 16.27
CA ASP A 63 -27.05 9.41 15.95
C ASP A 63 -26.17 10.10 17.01
N ILE A 64 -26.33 9.75 18.28
CA ILE A 64 -25.66 10.44 19.41
C ILE A 64 -24.17 10.09 19.44
N PHE A 65 -23.83 8.83 19.26
CA PHE A 65 -22.44 8.37 19.33
C PHE A 65 -21.62 8.80 18.10
N VAL A 66 -22.25 8.75 16.92
CA VAL A 66 -21.61 9.24 15.68
C VAL A 66 -21.40 10.76 15.73
N LYS A 67 -22.34 11.52 16.28
CA LYS A 67 -22.18 12.97 16.53
C LYS A 67 -21.07 13.26 17.56
N PHE A 68 -20.93 12.42 18.57
CA PHE A 68 -19.87 12.53 19.57
C PHE A 68 -18.50 12.28 18.96
N LEU A 69 -18.32 11.21 18.20
CA LEU A 69 -17.07 10.90 17.48
C LEU A 69 -16.75 12.01 16.46
N GLY A 70 -17.75 12.53 15.77
CA GLY A 70 -17.60 13.67 14.87
C GLY A 70 -17.07 14.93 15.57
N LYS A 71 -17.56 15.26 16.76
CA LYS A 71 -17.05 16.37 17.56
C LYS A 71 -15.63 16.14 18.05
N MET A 72 -15.28 14.95 18.49
CA MET A 72 -13.94 14.63 18.98
C MET A 72 -12.88 14.79 17.89
N SER A 73 -13.15 14.39 16.67
CA SER A 73 -12.19 14.55 15.58
C SER A 73 -12.04 16.01 15.11
N TYR A 74 -13.08 16.83 15.27
CA TYR A 74 -13.03 18.26 14.98
C TYR A 74 -12.13 19.02 15.98
N ILE A 75 -12.07 18.55 17.22
CA ILE A 75 -11.20 19.13 18.27
C ILE A 75 -9.72 18.87 18.01
N PHE A 76 -9.35 17.78 17.33
CA PHE A 76 -7.96 17.42 17.02
C PHE A 76 -7.43 17.98 15.69
N ASN A 77 -8.04 19.06 15.21
CA ASN A 77 -7.53 20.00 14.22
C ASN A 77 -6.69 19.37 13.09
N SER A 78 -7.36 18.61 12.23
CA SER A 78 -6.75 18.17 10.98
C SER A 78 -6.74 19.33 9.97
N PRO A 79 -5.64 19.67 9.32
CA PRO A 79 -5.60 20.66 8.23
C PRO A 79 -6.44 20.23 7.01
N HIS A 80 -6.85 18.99 6.93
CA HIS A 80 -7.75 18.46 5.94
C HIS A 80 -9.16 18.39 6.54
N LYS A 81 -10.12 19.08 5.93
CA LYS A 81 -11.53 19.10 6.36
C LYS A 81 -12.14 17.69 6.24
N VAL A 82 -11.89 16.84 7.23
CA VAL A 82 -12.60 15.57 7.36
C VAL A 82 -14.02 15.90 7.81
N ARG A 83 -14.98 15.79 6.90
CA ARG A 83 -16.38 15.95 7.22
C ARG A 83 -16.92 14.60 7.68
N PHE A 84 -17.30 14.50 8.94
CA PHE A 84 -18.10 13.38 9.42
C PHE A 84 -19.53 13.55 8.93
N THR A 85 -19.95 12.67 8.08
CA THR A 85 -21.32 12.57 7.61
C THR A 85 -21.88 11.24 8.11
N LEU A 86 -23.13 11.23 8.54
CA LEU A 86 -23.88 10.01 8.76
C LEU A 86 -24.10 9.35 7.41
N LEU A 87 -23.30 8.32 7.15
CA LEU A 87 -23.44 7.50 5.96
C LEU A 87 -24.29 6.28 6.34
N ARG A 88 -25.44 6.13 5.69
CA ARG A 88 -26.27 4.95 5.85
C ARG A 88 -25.81 3.87 4.89
N PRO A 89 -25.84 2.58 5.28
CA PRO A 89 -25.43 1.49 4.39
C PRO A 89 -26.14 1.49 3.03
N GLU A 90 -27.42 1.88 2.99
CA GLU A 90 -28.22 1.95 1.77
C GLU A 90 -27.81 3.08 0.80
N ASP A 91 -27.02 4.06 1.27
CA ASP A 91 -26.50 5.16 0.46
C ASP A 91 -25.12 4.85 -0.15
N VAL A 92 -24.55 3.67 0.13
CA VAL A 92 -23.24 3.26 -0.38
C VAL A 92 -23.41 2.44 -1.66
N ASP A 93 -22.74 2.86 -2.71
CA ASP A 93 -22.70 2.16 -4.00
C ASP A 93 -21.53 1.17 -4.07
N LEU A 94 -20.42 1.48 -3.41
CA LEU A 94 -19.21 0.63 -3.37
C LEU A 94 -18.60 0.61 -1.97
N LEU A 95 -18.49 -0.59 -1.41
CA LEU A 95 -17.75 -0.85 -0.18
C LEU A 95 -16.41 -1.48 -0.53
N VAL A 96 -15.31 -0.83 -0.18
CA VAL A 96 -13.94 -1.35 -0.39
C VAL A 96 -13.28 -1.61 0.96
N VAL A 97 -12.97 -2.86 1.24
CA VAL A 97 -12.22 -3.27 2.43
C VAL A 97 -10.79 -3.60 2.03
N VAL A 98 -9.85 -2.82 2.54
CA VAL A 98 -8.42 -3.01 2.29
C VAL A 98 -7.77 -3.61 3.53
N ASP A 99 -7.36 -4.87 3.40
CA ASP A 99 -6.66 -5.60 4.47
C ASP A 99 -5.20 -5.08 4.63
N PRO A 100 -4.64 -5.12 5.84
CA PRO A 100 -5.17 -5.71 7.05
C PRO A 100 -6.22 -4.84 7.74
N VAL A 101 -7.29 -5.46 8.21
CA VAL A 101 -8.23 -4.85 9.14
C VAL A 101 -8.13 -5.54 10.50
N ILE A 102 -8.16 -4.75 11.59
CA ILE A 102 -7.94 -5.26 12.95
C ILE A 102 -9.21 -5.77 13.62
N CYS A 103 -10.35 -5.58 12.99
CA CYS A 103 -11.65 -6.03 13.50
C CYS A 103 -12.48 -6.66 12.39
N ARG A 104 -13.42 -7.50 12.80
CA ARG A 104 -14.43 -8.05 11.90
C ARG A 104 -15.40 -6.95 11.48
N ILE A 105 -15.65 -6.84 10.19
CA ILE A 105 -16.57 -5.87 9.62
C ILE A 105 -17.84 -6.62 9.21
N ASP A 106 -18.99 -6.18 9.72
CA ASP A 106 -20.28 -6.67 9.23
C ASP A 106 -20.64 -5.91 7.96
N ILE A 107 -20.59 -6.62 6.83
CA ILE A 107 -20.88 -6.06 5.49
C ILE A 107 -22.31 -6.34 5.02
N LYS A 108 -23.09 -7.11 5.79
CA LYS A 108 -24.48 -7.45 5.44
C LYS A 108 -25.42 -6.24 5.28
N PRO A 109 -25.28 -5.19 6.11
CA PRO A 109 -26.11 -3.97 5.94
C PRO A 109 -25.93 -3.30 4.59
N PHE A 110 -24.79 -3.45 3.93
CA PHE A 110 -24.49 -2.84 2.64
C PHE A 110 -25.06 -3.67 1.47
N SER A 111 -26.34 -4.00 1.53
CA SER A 111 -26.98 -4.92 0.58
C SER A 111 -27.05 -4.41 -0.86
N LYS A 112 -27.02 -3.10 -1.07
CA LYS A 112 -27.02 -2.47 -2.40
C LYS A 112 -25.63 -2.22 -2.97
N ALA A 113 -24.61 -2.16 -2.10
CA ALA A 113 -23.25 -1.86 -2.52
C ALA A 113 -22.59 -3.04 -3.19
N THR A 114 -21.81 -2.80 -4.25
CA THR A 114 -20.77 -3.73 -4.67
C THR A 114 -19.71 -3.80 -3.59
N LYS A 115 -19.37 -5.02 -3.14
CA LYS A 115 -18.46 -5.25 -2.03
C LYS A 115 -17.14 -5.78 -2.55
N VAL A 116 -16.08 -5.05 -2.28
CA VAL A 116 -14.71 -5.36 -2.70
C VAL A 116 -13.84 -5.65 -1.50
N TYR A 117 -13.09 -6.74 -1.57
CA TYR A 117 -12.04 -7.07 -0.63
C TYR A 117 -10.68 -7.06 -1.32
N TRP A 118 -9.73 -6.31 -0.78
CA TRP A 118 -8.36 -6.29 -1.27
C TRP A 118 -7.40 -6.78 -0.19
N ALA A 119 -6.98 -8.04 -0.30
CA ALA A 119 -6.02 -8.68 0.59
C ALA A 119 -4.60 -8.21 0.25
N GLN A 120 -3.91 -7.57 1.20
CA GLN A 120 -2.57 -7.05 1.01
C GLN A 120 -1.53 -7.82 1.83
N ASP A 121 -1.59 -7.82 3.15
CA ASP A 121 -0.58 -8.44 4.02
C ASP A 121 -0.86 -9.93 4.26
N THR A 122 -0.99 -10.72 3.21
CA THR A 122 -1.39 -12.14 3.28
C THR A 122 -0.38 -13.03 4.01
N HIS A 123 0.88 -12.58 4.14
CA HIS A 123 1.98 -13.34 4.77
C HIS A 123 2.24 -12.97 6.23
N ALA A 124 1.72 -11.85 6.71
CA ALA A 124 1.97 -11.44 8.07
C ALA A 124 1.45 -12.51 9.05
N LYS A 125 2.28 -12.88 10.03
CA LYS A 125 1.91 -13.88 11.06
C LYS A 125 0.59 -13.54 11.77
N LYS A 126 0.21 -12.26 11.80
CA LYS A 126 -1.06 -11.74 12.30
C LYS A 126 -2.26 -12.13 11.43
N HIS A 127 -2.05 -12.42 10.16
CA HIS A 127 -3.07 -12.74 9.16
C HIS A 127 -3.10 -14.23 8.79
N ARG A 128 -2.53 -15.09 9.63
CA ARG A 128 -2.48 -16.55 9.43
C ARG A 128 -3.85 -17.21 9.27
N ASN A 129 -4.92 -16.50 9.50
CA ASN A 129 -6.25 -17.06 9.43
C ASN A 129 -7.00 -16.58 8.20
N ILE A 130 -6.61 -17.10 7.02
CA ILE A 130 -7.56 -17.21 5.91
C ILE A 130 -8.91 -17.73 6.42
N HIS A 131 -8.92 -18.65 7.40
CA HIS A 131 -10.12 -19.13 8.06
C HIS A 131 -10.90 -18.04 8.80
N PHE A 132 -10.28 -17.06 9.42
CA PHE A 132 -10.98 -15.97 10.12
C PHE A 132 -11.69 -15.05 9.12
N TYR A 133 -11.06 -14.79 7.97
CA TYR A 133 -11.64 -13.97 6.90
C TYR A 133 -12.49 -14.80 5.93
N SER A 134 -12.23 -16.11 5.77
CA SER A 134 -12.94 -16.98 4.85
C SER A 134 -14.41 -17.14 5.17
N THR A 135 -14.81 -17.02 6.44
CA THR A 135 -16.23 -17.08 6.83
C THR A 135 -17.06 -15.91 6.28
N HIS A 136 -16.43 -14.92 5.67
CA HIS A 136 -17.08 -13.73 5.13
C HIS A 136 -16.61 -13.35 3.73
N LEU A 137 -15.56 -13.97 3.20
CA LEU A 137 -15.07 -13.65 1.87
C LEU A 137 -16.09 -13.98 0.78
N GLU A 138 -16.95 -14.95 1.03
CA GLU A 138 -18.08 -15.28 0.14
C GLU A 138 -19.11 -14.16 0.01
N ASP A 139 -19.19 -13.25 0.98
CA ASP A 139 -20.11 -12.12 0.95
C ASP A 139 -19.61 -10.94 0.11
N TYR A 140 -18.34 -10.98 -0.36
CA TYR A 140 -17.78 -9.97 -1.24
C TYR A 140 -18.02 -10.31 -2.72
N ASP A 141 -18.31 -9.30 -3.52
CA ASP A 141 -18.55 -9.45 -4.95
C ASP A 141 -17.26 -9.56 -5.74
N LEU A 142 -16.24 -8.77 -5.38
CA LEU A 142 -14.92 -8.75 -6.00
C LEU A 142 -13.84 -8.98 -4.94
N ILE A 143 -12.87 -9.85 -5.26
CA ILE A 143 -11.75 -10.17 -4.37
C ILE A 143 -10.45 -9.98 -5.13
N TYR A 144 -9.59 -9.13 -4.56
CA TYR A 144 -8.23 -8.90 -5.03
C TYR A 144 -7.21 -9.41 -4.02
N VAL A 145 -6.10 -9.93 -4.52
CA VAL A 145 -4.96 -10.39 -3.72
C VAL A 145 -3.70 -9.70 -4.26
N ALA A 146 -2.92 -9.12 -3.36
CA ALA A 146 -1.71 -8.38 -3.73
C ALA A 146 -0.55 -9.29 -4.17
N HIS A 147 -0.54 -10.54 -3.71
CA HIS A 147 0.51 -11.51 -3.99
C HIS A 147 -0.01 -12.63 -4.90
N SER A 148 0.58 -12.77 -6.07
CA SER A 148 0.17 -13.78 -7.07
C SER A 148 0.25 -15.21 -6.51
N LYS A 149 1.26 -15.50 -5.69
CA LYS A 149 1.44 -16.80 -5.05
C LYS A 149 0.33 -17.22 -4.09
N ASP A 150 -0.51 -16.28 -3.64
CA ASP A 150 -1.61 -16.57 -2.74
C ASP A 150 -2.97 -16.69 -3.44
N LEU A 151 -3.05 -16.43 -4.75
CA LEU A 151 -4.28 -16.47 -5.51
C LEU A 151 -5.03 -17.80 -5.35
N ASP A 152 -4.33 -18.91 -5.50
CA ASP A 152 -4.95 -20.24 -5.45
C ASP A 152 -5.52 -20.54 -4.05
N LYS A 153 -4.83 -20.14 -2.99
CA LYS A 153 -5.35 -20.28 -1.62
C LYS A 153 -6.67 -19.54 -1.42
N TYR A 154 -6.78 -18.33 -1.98
CA TYR A 154 -8.02 -17.57 -1.90
C TYR A 154 -9.12 -18.18 -2.78
N ARG A 155 -8.79 -18.65 -4.00
CA ARG A 155 -9.73 -19.34 -4.90
C ARG A 155 -10.32 -20.60 -4.27
N GLU A 156 -9.50 -21.40 -3.59
CA GLU A 156 -9.94 -22.59 -2.86
C GLU A 156 -10.97 -22.28 -1.77
N VAL A 157 -10.77 -21.15 -1.06
CA VAL A 157 -11.66 -20.72 0.03
C VAL A 157 -12.99 -20.20 -0.52
N VAL A 158 -12.94 -19.26 -1.47
CA VAL A 158 -14.14 -18.55 -1.94
C VAL A 158 -14.85 -19.26 -3.08
N LYS A 159 -14.23 -20.25 -3.71
CA LYS A 159 -14.76 -21.04 -4.85
C LYS A 159 -15.26 -20.17 -6.01
N ARG A 160 -14.58 -19.05 -6.26
CA ARG A 160 -14.87 -18.11 -7.35
C ARG A 160 -13.56 -17.47 -7.84
N GLU A 161 -13.68 -16.63 -8.86
CA GLU A 161 -12.54 -15.87 -9.35
C GLU A 161 -11.97 -14.94 -8.30
N VAL A 162 -10.62 -14.93 -8.20
CA VAL A 162 -9.83 -14.03 -7.40
C VAL A 162 -8.81 -13.38 -8.30
N MET A 163 -8.75 -12.06 -8.26
CA MET A 163 -7.94 -11.26 -9.17
C MET A 163 -6.63 -10.82 -8.54
N HIS A 164 -5.56 -10.80 -9.32
CA HIS A 164 -4.29 -10.22 -8.89
C HIS A 164 -4.37 -8.70 -8.97
N LEU A 165 -4.11 -8.02 -7.85
CA LEU A 165 -3.99 -6.58 -7.76
C LEU A 165 -2.81 -6.23 -6.85
N PRO A 166 -1.57 -6.13 -7.38
CA PRO A 166 -0.38 -5.88 -6.59
C PRO A 166 -0.41 -4.50 -5.93
N TYR A 167 0.47 -4.27 -4.99
CA TYR A 167 0.68 -2.98 -4.36
C TYR A 167 0.89 -1.87 -5.40
N ALA A 168 0.87 -0.65 -4.92
CA ALA A 168 1.07 0.55 -5.72
C ALA A 168 1.69 1.65 -4.86
N PHE A 169 2.20 2.69 -5.47
CA PHE A 169 2.72 3.85 -4.77
C PHE A 169 1.90 5.11 -5.05
N ASP A 170 2.07 6.09 -4.18
CA ASP A 170 1.50 7.42 -4.33
C ASP A 170 2.52 8.36 -5.03
N PRO A 171 2.29 8.80 -6.27
CA PRO A 171 3.21 9.68 -6.98
C PRO A 171 3.31 11.10 -6.41
N GLU A 172 2.42 11.50 -5.51
CA GLU A 172 2.57 12.75 -4.77
C GLU A 172 3.55 12.63 -3.60
N VAL A 173 3.74 11.41 -3.09
CA VAL A 173 4.68 11.10 -2.00
C VAL A 173 6.03 10.64 -2.55
N TYR A 174 6.00 9.66 -3.45
CA TYR A 174 7.20 9.04 -4.03
C TYR A 174 7.39 9.53 -5.45
N ARG A 175 8.37 10.40 -5.63
CA ARG A 175 8.66 11.03 -6.92
C ARG A 175 10.13 11.43 -7.02
N PRO A 176 10.67 11.57 -8.23
CA PRO A 176 11.97 12.17 -8.42
C PRO A 176 12.03 13.58 -7.81
N LEU A 177 13.11 13.89 -7.11
CA LEU A 177 13.37 15.20 -6.54
C LEU A 177 14.49 15.86 -7.33
N ASN A 178 14.19 17.00 -7.94
CA ASN A 178 15.16 17.74 -8.76
C ASN A 178 16.30 18.29 -7.89
N SER A 179 17.52 18.24 -8.43
CA SER A 179 18.71 18.88 -7.86
C SER A 179 19.14 18.35 -6.49
N ILE A 180 18.80 17.09 -6.17
CA ILE A 180 19.30 16.42 -4.96
C ILE A 180 20.65 15.72 -5.27
N GLU A 181 21.67 16.04 -4.47
CA GLU A 181 22.96 15.34 -4.53
C GLU A 181 22.88 13.93 -3.93
N LYS A 182 23.61 12.99 -4.52
CA LYS A 182 23.72 11.63 -4.00
C LYS A 182 24.64 11.59 -2.78
N GLU A 183 24.05 11.48 -1.60
CA GLU A 183 24.77 11.39 -0.32
C GLU A 183 25.19 9.95 0.00
N TYR A 184 24.36 8.96 -0.39
CA TYR A 184 24.57 7.57 -0.06
C TYR A 184 24.90 6.77 -1.31
N ASP A 185 25.87 5.87 -1.19
CA ASP A 185 26.16 4.88 -2.23
C ASP A 185 25.09 3.79 -2.21
N ILE A 186 24.67 3.38 -1.00
CA ILE A 186 23.56 2.44 -0.80
C ILE A 186 22.61 2.93 0.29
N SER A 187 21.33 2.55 0.19
CA SER A 187 20.39 2.70 1.31
C SER A 187 19.48 1.48 1.47
N PHE A 188 19.05 1.25 2.71
CA PHE A 188 17.97 0.36 3.08
C PHE A 188 17.07 1.09 4.07
N VAL A 189 15.79 1.22 3.72
CA VAL A 189 14.78 1.84 4.60
C VAL A 189 13.71 0.82 4.94
N GLY A 190 13.48 0.56 6.22
CA GLY A 190 12.42 -0.33 6.70
C GLY A 190 12.77 -1.06 7.97
N THR A 191 11.86 -1.93 8.43
CA THR A 191 12.03 -2.69 9.67
C THR A 191 13.30 -3.55 9.62
N ILE A 192 14.17 -3.34 10.60
CA ILE A 192 15.44 -4.05 10.72
C ILE A 192 15.22 -5.29 11.59
N THR A 193 15.17 -6.47 10.96
CA THR A 193 15.17 -7.75 11.68
C THR A 193 16.60 -8.22 11.99
N PRO A 194 16.82 -9.13 12.96
CA PRO A 194 18.14 -9.64 13.26
C PRO A 194 18.88 -10.18 12.02
N GLN A 195 18.20 -10.89 11.14
CA GLN A 195 18.75 -11.44 9.89
C GLN A 195 19.18 -10.33 8.92
N ARG A 196 18.31 -9.32 8.72
CA ARG A 196 18.64 -8.16 7.88
C ARG A 196 19.78 -7.34 8.48
N LEU A 197 19.76 -7.16 9.81
CA LEU A 197 20.75 -6.34 10.50
C LEU A 197 22.17 -6.90 10.35
N GLN A 198 22.37 -8.20 10.48
CA GLN A 198 23.69 -8.80 10.31
C GLN A 198 24.25 -8.49 8.93
N PHE A 199 23.48 -8.81 7.90
CA PHE A 199 23.87 -8.62 6.51
C PHE A 199 24.09 -7.13 6.16
N LEU A 200 23.14 -6.27 6.51
CA LEU A 200 23.23 -4.83 6.23
C LEU A 200 24.36 -4.15 7.02
N ARG A 201 24.66 -4.64 8.23
CA ARG A 201 25.78 -4.15 9.04
C ARG A 201 27.13 -4.46 8.39
N ASP A 202 27.29 -5.64 7.83
CA ASP A 202 28.53 -6.04 7.17
C ASP A 202 28.74 -5.27 5.86
N LEU A 203 27.66 -4.97 5.13
CA LEU A 203 27.69 -4.03 4.01
C LEU A 203 28.08 -2.62 4.42
N ALA A 204 27.50 -2.10 5.51
CA ALA A 204 27.79 -0.76 6.01
C ALA A 204 29.23 -0.57 6.50
N LYS A 205 29.90 -1.65 6.91
CA LYS A 205 31.30 -1.64 7.36
C LYS A 205 32.30 -1.70 6.21
N LYS A 206 31.85 -1.91 4.97
CA LYS A 206 32.77 -1.97 3.83
C LYS A 206 33.45 -0.64 3.63
N PRO A 207 34.80 -0.58 3.56
CA PRO A 207 35.50 0.68 3.34
C PRO A 207 35.05 1.32 2.03
N ASN A 208 34.86 2.62 2.07
CA ASN A 208 34.43 3.45 0.94
C ASN A 208 32.98 3.30 0.47
N ILE A 209 32.08 2.71 1.27
CA ILE A 209 30.63 2.72 1.00
C ILE A 209 29.93 3.63 2.01
N ARG A 210 29.36 4.73 1.52
CA ARG A 210 28.46 5.59 2.31
C ARG A 210 27.08 4.98 2.32
N SER A 211 26.58 4.60 3.50
CA SER A 211 25.32 3.88 3.60
C SER A 211 24.32 4.56 4.54
N PHE A 212 23.03 4.48 4.19
CA PHE A 212 21.92 4.72 5.10
C PHE A 212 21.19 3.40 5.37
N ILE A 213 21.14 2.98 6.64
CA ILE A 213 20.41 1.77 7.05
C ILE A 213 19.54 2.14 8.25
N GLY A 214 18.22 2.18 8.09
CA GLY A 214 17.35 2.61 9.17
C GLY A 214 15.87 2.65 8.80
N ASN A 215 15.11 3.24 9.70
CA ASN A 215 13.70 3.55 9.50
C ASN A 215 13.53 5.03 9.17
N ALA A 216 12.59 5.31 8.31
CA ALA A 216 12.13 6.65 7.99
C ALA A 216 10.64 6.61 7.66
N TYR A 217 9.99 7.77 7.58
CA TYR A 217 8.58 7.87 7.29
C TYR A 217 8.33 8.79 6.09
N LEU A 218 7.54 8.33 5.15
CA LEU A 218 6.92 9.12 4.07
C LEU A 218 7.87 10.00 3.26
N LYS A 219 7.80 11.32 3.43
CA LYS A 219 8.64 12.27 2.67
C LYS A 219 10.12 12.07 2.95
N ASP A 220 10.47 11.67 4.17
CA ASP A 220 11.86 11.37 4.51
C ASP A 220 12.34 10.11 3.78
N VAL A 221 11.46 9.12 3.62
CA VAL A 221 11.74 7.91 2.82
C VAL A 221 12.07 8.30 1.38
N ASN A 222 11.20 9.09 0.74
CA ASN A 222 11.42 9.56 -0.64
C ASN A 222 12.72 10.36 -0.75
N THR A 223 13.04 11.19 0.23
CA THR A 223 14.28 11.96 0.28
C THR A 223 15.50 11.05 0.35
N ILE A 224 15.49 10.02 1.20
CA ILE A 224 16.58 9.05 1.33
C ILE A 224 16.76 8.27 0.02
N TYR A 225 15.66 7.82 -0.62
CA TYR A 225 15.74 7.14 -1.89
C TYR A 225 16.40 8.02 -2.95
N ASN A 226 15.96 9.27 -3.07
CA ASN A 226 16.54 10.22 -4.03
C ASN A 226 18.00 10.57 -3.73
N LYS A 227 18.44 10.58 -2.46
CA LYS A 227 19.83 10.78 -2.04
C LYS A 227 20.72 9.54 -2.22
N SER A 228 20.17 8.41 -2.60
CA SER A 228 20.89 7.15 -2.73
C SER A 228 21.22 6.83 -4.19
N LYS A 229 22.41 6.28 -4.44
CA LYS A 229 22.76 5.74 -5.76
C LYS A 229 22.05 4.42 -6.01
N ILE A 230 22.00 3.56 -4.98
CA ILE A 230 21.36 2.24 -5.01
C ILE A 230 20.47 2.10 -3.78
N VAL A 231 19.20 1.79 -3.98
CA VAL A 231 18.31 1.40 -2.90
C VAL A 231 18.20 -0.12 -2.86
N ILE A 232 18.44 -0.71 -1.68
CA ILE A 232 18.39 -2.15 -1.49
C ILE A 232 17.03 -2.54 -0.92
N ASN A 233 16.41 -3.56 -1.51
CA ASN A 233 15.26 -4.24 -0.94
C ASN A 233 15.62 -5.67 -0.55
N ILE A 234 15.29 -6.06 0.67
CA ILE A 234 15.36 -7.43 1.17
C ILE A 234 13.97 -7.76 1.71
N SER A 235 13.16 -8.48 0.94
CA SER A 235 11.87 -8.94 1.40
C SER A 235 12.03 -10.04 2.46
N GLN A 236 11.09 -10.14 3.41
CA GLN A 236 11.17 -11.14 4.48
C GLN A 236 10.58 -12.49 4.07
N SER A 237 9.61 -12.47 3.18
CA SER A 237 8.78 -13.62 2.82
C SER A 237 8.86 -13.95 1.32
N ASN A 238 9.95 -13.54 0.65
CA ASN A 238 10.09 -13.69 -0.80
C ASN A 238 8.86 -13.14 -1.55
N GLU A 239 8.53 -11.88 -1.27
CA GLU A 239 7.35 -11.22 -1.77
C GLU A 239 7.68 -9.93 -2.52
N LEU A 240 6.81 -9.55 -3.45
CA LEU A 240 6.79 -8.23 -4.06
C LEU A 240 6.14 -7.24 -3.07
N ASN A 241 6.98 -6.59 -2.26
CA ASN A 241 6.52 -5.68 -1.22
C ASN A 241 6.38 -4.22 -1.70
N TRP A 242 5.78 -3.39 -0.86
CA TRP A 242 5.56 -1.96 -1.10
C TRP A 242 6.79 -1.19 -1.55
N ARG A 243 7.95 -1.49 -0.94
CA ARG A 243 9.20 -0.77 -1.21
C ARG A 243 9.58 -0.81 -2.67
N VAL A 244 9.31 -1.90 -3.37
CA VAL A 244 9.60 -1.99 -4.80
C VAL A 244 8.91 -0.85 -5.56
N PHE A 245 7.62 -0.66 -5.31
CA PHE A 245 6.83 0.38 -5.98
C PHE A 245 7.25 1.81 -5.54
N GLU A 246 7.54 1.99 -4.25
CA GLU A 246 7.98 3.27 -3.70
C GLU A 246 9.31 3.72 -4.28
N VAL A 247 10.29 2.81 -4.37
CA VAL A 247 11.62 3.12 -4.92
C VAL A 247 11.54 3.42 -6.41
N LEU A 248 10.82 2.62 -7.18
CA LEU A 248 10.62 2.88 -8.61
C LEU A 248 9.85 4.20 -8.80
N GLY A 249 8.83 4.46 -7.99
CA GLY A 249 8.09 5.72 -7.98
C GLY A 249 8.98 6.93 -7.70
N SER A 250 9.97 6.79 -6.82
CA SER A 250 10.94 7.86 -6.51
C SER A 250 11.95 8.12 -7.63
N GLY A 251 11.96 7.32 -8.70
CA GLY A 251 12.95 7.41 -9.78
C GLY A 251 14.35 6.91 -9.37
N SER A 252 14.44 6.13 -8.30
CA SER A 252 15.70 5.61 -7.79
C SER A 252 15.97 4.20 -8.30
N PHE A 253 17.26 3.86 -8.45
CA PHE A 253 17.64 2.51 -8.83
C PHE A 253 17.42 1.53 -7.69
N LEU A 254 16.69 0.47 -7.96
CA LEU A 254 16.37 -0.59 -7.01
C LEU A 254 17.18 -1.85 -7.28
N LEU A 255 17.83 -2.38 -6.25
CA LEU A 255 18.44 -3.71 -6.23
C LEU A 255 17.72 -4.56 -5.18
N SER A 256 16.94 -5.54 -5.61
CA SER A 256 16.07 -6.37 -4.75
C SER A 256 16.49 -7.81 -4.73
N ASN A 257 16.24 -8.55 -3.63
CA ASN A 257 16.31 -9.99 -3.71
C ASN A 257 15.33 -10.51 -4.77
N ALA A 258 15.75 -11.53 -5.52
CA ALA A 258 14.94 -12.14 -6.57
C ALA A 258 13.68 -12.80 -5.97
N THR A 259 12.54 -12.58 -6.62
CA THR A 259 11.28 -13.29 -6.35
C THR A 259 10.53 -13.52 -7.66
N GLU A 260 9.74 -14.57 -7.75
CA GLU A 260 8.90 -14.83 -8.93
C GLU A 260 7.96 -13.65 -9.21
N GLU A 261 7.31 -13.12 -8.17
CA GLU A 261 6.38 -12.00 -8.27
C GLU A 261 7.03 -10.73 -8.86
N ILE A 262 8.32 -10.47 -8.58
CA ILE A 262 9.04 -9.35 -9.21
C ILE A 262 9.11 -9.56 -10.72
N SER A 263 9.42 -10.77 -11.16
CA SER A 263 9.56 -11.08 -12.59
C SER A 263 8.23 -11.10 -13.34
N GLU A 264 7.12 -11.34 -12.66
CA GLU A 264 5.77 -11.24 -13.22
C GLU A 264 5.34 -9.79 -13.48
N VAL A 265 5.78 -8.86 -12.61
CA VAL A 265 5.31 -7.46 -12.63
C VAL A 265 6.32 -6.54 -13.30
N PHE A 266 7.60 -6.79 -13.09
CA PHE A 266 8.72 -5.99 -13.59
C PHE A 266 9.72 -6.86 -14.36
N LYS A 267 10.52 -6.23 -15.20
CA LYS A 267 11.57 -6.90 -15.97
C LYS A 267 12.92 -6.64 -15.28
N PRO A 268 13.54 -7.66 -14.63
CA PRO A 268 14.89 -7.53 -14.08
C PRO A 268 15.92 -7.07 -15.13
N SER A 269 16.94 -6.37 -14.69
CA SER A 269 17.97 -5.70 -15.50
C SER A 269 17.46 -4.64 -16.49
N TYR A 270 16.15 -4.32 -16.44
CA TYR A 270 15.54 -3.29 -17.27
C TYR A 270 14.72 -2.26 -16.46
N HIS A 271 13.86 -2.68 -15.52
CA HIS A 271 13.09 -1.79 -14.65
C HIS A 271 13.70 -1.64 -13.24
N LEU A 272 14.41 -2.65 -12.81
CA LEU A 272 15.16 -2.80 -11.57
C LEU A 272 16.19 -3.90 -11.78
N ASP A 273 17.05 -4.18 -10.80
CA ASP A 273 17.80 -5.43 -10.86
C ASP A 273 17.62 -6.26 -9.60
N THR A 274 17.93 -7.56 -9.69
CA THR A 274 17.73 -8.54 -8.62
C THR A 274 19.02 -9.24 -8.26
N PHE A 275 19.05 -9.85 -7.06
CA PHE A 275 20.15 -10.71 -6.60
C PHE A 275 19.57 -11.96 -5.92
N GLU A 276 20.25 -13.08 -6.07
CA GLU A 276 19.90 -14.38 -5.50
C GLU A 276 20.52 -14.60 -4.11
N ASN A 277 21.72 -14.05 -3.90
CA ASN A 277 22.49 -14.27 -2.68
C ASN A 277 23.40 -13.06 -2.34
N GLU A 278 24.05 -13.14 -1.19
CA GLU A 278 24.87 -12.05 -0.66
C GLU A 278 26.09 -11.73 -1.55
N ASN A 279 26.72 -12.73 -2.14
CA ASN A 279 27.89 -12.52 -3.00
C ASN A 279 27.49 -11.76 -4.28
N GLU A 280 26.38 -12.14 -4.87
CA GLU A 280 25.82 -11.45 -6.04
C GLU A 280 25.39 -10.01 -5.70
N LEU A 281 24.75 -9.80 -4.55
CA LEU A 281 24.41 -8.45 -4.11
C LEU A 281 25.66 -7.58 -3.99
N VAL A 282 26.70 -8.06 -3.33
CA VAL A 282 27.97 -7.30 -3.20
C VAL A 282 28.57 -7.01 -4.57
N TYR A 283 28.63 -8.01 -5.45
CA TYR A 283 29.11 -7.83 -6.83
C TYR A 283 28.31 -6.77 -7.58
N LYS A 284 26.97 -6.85 -7.55
CA LYS A 284 26.09 -5.90 -8.24
C LYS A 284 26.18 -4.49 -7.65
N ILE A 285 26.34 -4.35 -6.34
CA ILE A 285 26.58 -3.03 -5.73
C ILE A 285 27.82 -2.39 -6.36
N PHE A 286 28.97 -3.05 -6.38
CA PHE A 286 30.17 -2.49 -6.95
C PHE A 286 30.05 -2.26 -8.46
N PHE A 287 29.42 -3.17 -9.19
CA PHE A 287 29.14 -3.02 -10.60
C PHE A 287 28.34 -1.74 -10.89
N TYR A 288 27.22 -1.53 -10.20
CA TYR A 288 26.36 -0.37 -10.43
C TYR A 288 26.91 0.93 -9.85
N LEU A 289 27.79 0.87 -8.87
CA LEU A 289 28.50 2.08 -8.42
C LEU A 289 29.50 2.58 -9.49
N GLN A 290 30.10 1.68 -10.26
CA GLN A 290 31.04 1.99 -11.34
C GLN A 290 30.33 2.29 -12.67
N ASN A 291 29.14 1.77 -12.90
CA ASN A 291 28.40 1.89 -14.17
C ASN A 291 27.17 2.78 -14.01
N GLU A 292 27.41 4.07 -13.81
CA GLU A 292 26.36 5.06 -13.53
C GLU A 292 25.30 5.15 -14.64
N ASN A 293 25.72 5.15 -15.90
CA ASN A 293 24.80 5.28 -17.04
C ASN A 293 23.81 4.11 -17.08
N ILE A 294 24.28 2.88 -16.87
CA ILE A 294 23.44 1.68 -16.86
C ILE A 294 22.46 1.77 -15.69
N ARG A 295 22.95 2.12 -14.49
CA ARG A 295 22.14 2.28 -13.29
C ARG A 295 21.02 3.32 -13.49
N ASN A 296 21.36 4.48 -14.03
CA ASN A 296 20.41 5.55 -14.27
C ASN A 296 19.36 5.18 -15.32
N GLN A 297 19.76 4.49 -16.39
CA GLN A 297 18.83 4.04 -17.42
C GLN A 297 17.79 3.06 -16.85
N ILE A 298 18.22 2.10 -16.02
CA ILE A 298 17.31 1.15 -15.36
C ILE A 298 16.37 1.89 -14.42
N ALA A 299 16.86 2.88 -13.66
CA ALA A 299 16.02 3.67 -12.77
C ALA A 299 14.94 4.46 -13.54
N VAL A 300 15.29 5.06 -14.68
CA VAL A 300 14.34 5.75 -15.56
C VAL A 300 13.27 4.79 -16.09
N ASN A 301 13.69 3.66 -16.65
CA ASN A 301 12.75 2.64 -17.18
C ASN A 301 11.80 2.13 -16.09
N GLY A 302 12.32 1.90 -14.89
CA GLY A 302 11.52 1.46 -13.75
C GLY A 302 10.51 2.51 -13.29
N ASN A 303 10.90 3.77 -13.27
CA ASN A 303 10.01 4.87 -12.92
C ASN A 303 8.88 5.05 -13.95
N GLU A 304 9.20 5.00 -15.23
CA GLU A 304 8.21 5.10 -16.31
C GLU A 304 7.17 3.97 -16.22
N GLU A 305 7.62 2.73 -16.01
CA GLU A 305 6.70 1.59 -15.87
C GLU A 305 5.84 1.71 -14.59
N ALA A 306 6.45 2.14 -13.48
CA ALA A 306 5.75 2.34 -12.22
C ALA A 306 4.67 3.43 -12.34
N LEU A 307 4.99 4.57 -12.94
CA LEU A 307 4.04 5.66 -13.18
C LEU A 307 2.91 5.22 -14.11
N ARG A 308 3.20 4.46 -15.15
CA ARG A 308 2.22 4.02 -16.13
C ARG A 308 1.21 3.02 -15.57
N LYS A 309 1.64 2.09 -14.69
CA LYS A 309 0.81 0.94 -14.30
C LYS A 309 0.59 0.75 -12.81
N HIS A 310 1.43 1.36 -11.97
CA HIS A 310 1.52 0.96 -10.56
C HIS A 310 1.31 2.11 -9.57
N THR A 311 0.54 3.12 -9.97
CA THR A 311 0.09 4.19 -9.05
C THR A 311 -1.16 3.76 -8.29
N LEU A 312 -1.42 4.40 -7.15
CA LEU A 312 -2.68 4.23 -6.43
C LEU A 312 -3.90 4.64 -7.25
N GLU A 313 -3.73 5.60 -8.17
CA GLU A 313 -4.78 5.96 -9.13
C GLU A 313 -5.14 4.79 -10.05
N ASN A 314 -4.12 4.07 -10.59
CA ASN A 314 -4.38 2.88 -11.39
C ASN A 314 -5.18 1.82 -10.59
N ARG A 315 -4.94 1.68 -9.29
CA ARG A 315 -5.69 0.73 -8.45
C ARG A 315 -7.13 1.19 -8.22
N ALA A 316 -7.33 2.48 -7.90
CA ALA A 316 -8.66 3.06 -7.73
C ALA A 316 -9.49 2.94 -9.02
N VAL A 317 -8.92 3.32 -10.17
CA VAL A 317 -9.57 3.22 -11.48
C VAL A 317 -9.91 1.77 -11.81
N ARG A 318 -9.00 0.81 -11.57
CA ARG A 318 -9.26 -0.61 -11.81
C ARG A 318 -10.44 -1.10 -10.98
N ILE A 319 -10.46 -0.82 -9.68
CA ILE A 319 -11.56 -1.23 -8.79
C ILE A 319 -12.89 -0.61 -9.24
N LEU A 320 -12.89 0.68 -9.59
CA LEU A 320 -14.11 1.36 -10.04
C LEU A 320 -14.63 0.81 -11.37
N LYS A 321 -13.74 0.42 -12.30
CA LYS A 321 -14.12 -0.21 -13.57
C LYS A 321 -14.71 -1.60 -13.35
N ASP A 322 -14.06 -2.41 -12.54
CA ASP A 322 -14.53 -3.77 -12.26
C ASP A 322 -15.84 -3.75 -11.44
N ALA A 323 -16.09 -2.69 -10.67
CA ALA A 323 -17.36 -2.43 -10.00
C ALA A 323 -18.40 -1.73 -10.90
N HIS A 324 -18.12 -1.51 -12.19
CA HIS A 324 -19.01 -0.84 -13.17
C HIS A 324 -19.46 0.57 -12.78
N LEU A 325 -18.67 1.29 -12.01
CA LEU A 325 -18.98 2.67 -11.58
C LEU A 325 -18.39 3.74 -12.51
N ILE A 326 -17.38 3.39 -13.29
CA ILE A 326 -16.80 4.22 -14.35
C ILE A 326 -16.55 3.39 -15.61
N GLN A 327 -16.40 4.05 -16.76
CA GLN A 327 -16.10 3.41 -18.05
C GLN A 327 -14.61 3.12 -18.25
#